data_2ae58a9059e0f368d6c344d6b5203dc7
#
_entry.id   2ae58a9059e0f368d6c344d6b5203dc7
#
_cell.length_a   1.000
_cell.length_b   1.000
_cell.length_c   1.000
_cell.angle_alpha   90.00
_cell.angle_beta   90.00
_cell.angle_gamma   90.00
#
_symmetry.space_group_name_H-M   'P 1'
#
loop_
_entity.id
_entity.type
_entity.pdbx_description
1 polymer ?
#
loop_
_entity_poly.entity_id
_entity_poly.type
_entity_poly.pdbx_seq_one_letter_code
_entity_poly.pdbx_strand_id
1 'polypeptide(L)'
;MKIGFDLDGVLLTQNSVDIVLTRENDRAKRLYYETLQPQLTPCMFAHDADELFIITAREQFLQQLTKKQCDKFFPNITLVQIAVPQWENAGKWYEWFVSVAKAKAEVINQLGLDIYFEDMPITVEKLRELCKKCKIIQYGGRI
;
A
#
# COMPACT_ATOMS: atom_id res chain seq x y z
N MET A 1 -13.41 -7.41 -13.33
CA MET A 1 -12.89 -6.10 -12.91
C MET A 1 -11.49 -6.25 -12.34
N LYS A 2 -10.64 -5.28 -12.54
CA LYS A 2 -9.30 -5.26 -11.95
C LYS A 2 -9.29 -4.30 -10.77
N ILE A 3 -9.02 -4.81 -9.57
CA ILE A 3 -9.12 -4.06 -8.32
C ILE A 3 -7.77 -4.11 -7.60
N GLY A 4 -7.27 -2.95 -7.22
CA GLY A 4 -6.03 -2.82 -6.46
C GLY A 4 -6.26 -2.32 -5.05
N PHE A 5 -5.34 -2.68 -4.15
CA PHE A 5 -5.37 -2.30 -2.74
C PHE A 5 -3.99 -1.87 -2.29
N ASP A 6 -3.91 -0.81 -1.50
CA ASP A 6 -2.75 -0.60 -0.66
C ASP A 6 -2.70 -1.67 0.44
N LEU A 7 -1.53 -1.94 0.96
CA LEU A 7 -1.36 -2.99 1.98
C LEU A 7 -1.58 -2.42 3.38
N ASP A 8 -0.69 -1.51 3.81
CA ASP A 8 -0.71 -0.98 5.16
C ASP A 8 -1.82 0.08 5.31
N GLY A 9 -2.69 -0.12 6.29
CA GLY A 9 -3.83 0.75 6.52
C GLY A 9 -5.08 0.41 5.72
N VAL A 10 -4.98 -0.46 4.71
CA VAL A 10 -6.13 -0.93 3.91
C VAL A 10 -6.40 -2.40 4.17
N LEU A 11 -5.49 -3.29 3.80
CA LEU A 11 -5.63 -4.74 4.04
C LEU A 11 -5.11 -5.16 5.41
N LEU A 12 -4.05 -4.50 5.89
CA LEU A 12 -3.49 -4.71 7.22
C LEU A 12 -3.76 -3.50 8.11
N THR A 13 -3.87 -3.74 9.41
CA THR A 13 -3.95 -2.66 10.40
C THR A 13 -2.70 -1.80 10.37
N GLN A 14 -2.83 -0.53 10.74
CA GLN A 14 -1.69 0.36 10.86
C GLN A 14 -1.89 1.31 12.04
N ASN A 15 -0.88 1.38 12.92
CA ASN A 15 -0.86 2.28 14.07
C ASN A 15 0.14 3.41 13.86
N SER A 16 -0.32 4.66 13.82
CA SER A 16 0.52 5.82 13.53
C SER A 16 1.54 6.11 14.62
N VAL A 17 1.25 5.78 15.88
CA VAL A 17 2.20 5.97 17.00
C VAL A 17 3.39 5.04 16.82
N ASP A 18 3.14 3.78 16.50
CA ASP A 18 4.19 2.80 16.28
C ASP A 18 5.07 3.16 15.09
N ILE A 19 4.49 3.70 14.03
CA ILE A 19 5.24 4.18 12.86
C ILE A 19 6.24 5.28 13.29
N VAL A 20 5.80 6.23 14.10
CA VAL A 20 6.68 7.30 14.58
C VAL A 20 7.84 6.73 15.38
N LEU A 21 7.58 5.76 16.26
CA LEU A 21 8.61 5.14 17.09
C LEU A 21 9.59 4.27 16.31
N THR A 22 9.17 3.69 15.19
CA THR A 22 9.99 2.72 14.45
C THR A 22 10.78 3.30 13.29
N ARG A 23 10.49 4.52 12.86
CA ARG A 23 11.06 5.10 11.63
C ARG A 23 12.58 5.26 11.63
N GLU A 24 13.25 5.18 12.79
CA GLU A 24 14.67 5.50 12.93
C GLU A 24 15.61 4.31 12.72
N ASN A 25 15.10 3.07 12.73
CA ASN A 25 15.96 1.92 12.44
C ASN A 25 15.20 0.76 11.82
N ASP A 26 15.92 -0.02 11.00
CA ASP A 26 15.34 -1.09 10.20
C ASP A 26 14.82 -2.26 11.05
N ARG A 27 15.48 -2.56 12.17
CA ARG A 27 15.04 -3.63 13.07
C ARG A 27 13.69 -3.30 13.71
N ALA A 28 13.53 -2.06 14.18
CA ALA A 28 12.28 -1.62 14.77
C ALA A 28 11.15 -1.58 13.73
N LYS A 29 11.45 -1.14 12.51
CA LYS A 29 10.49 -1.18 11.40
C LYS A 29 10.04 -2.61 11.10
N ARG A 30 10.98 -3.54 11.01
CA ARG A 30 10.66 -4.96 10.75
C ARG A 30 9.74 -5.52 11.85
N LEU A 31 10.07 -5.29 13.11
CA LEU A 31 9.24 -5.76 14.24
C LEU A 31 7.83 -5.15 14.17
N TYR A 32 7.73 -3.88 13.85
CA TYR A 32 6.44 -3.22 13.68
C TYR A 32 5.61 -3.90 12.59
N TYR A 33 6.17 -4.05 11.39
CA TYR A 33 5.43 -4.64 10.26
C TYR A 33 5.07 -6.10 10.49
N GLU A 34 5.88 -6.86 11.23
CA GLU A 34 5.58 -8.24 11.60
C GLU A 34 4.33 -8.37 12.47
N THR A 35 3.97 -7.32 13.22
CA THR A 35 2.82 -7.36 14.13
C THR A 35 1.49 -7.00 13.45
N LEU A 36 1.53 -6.48 12.24
CA LEU A 36 0.32 -6.06 11.54
C LEU A 36 -0.57 -7.24 11.18
N GLN A 37 -1.88 -7.07 11.33
CA GLN A 37 -2.88 -8.12 11.12
C GLN A 37 -3.89 -7.71 10.07
N PRO A 38 -4.51 -8.68 9.37
CA PRO A 38 -5.60 -8.38 8.45
C PRO A 38 -6.76 -7.67 9.15
N GLN A 39 -7.37 -6.73 8.44
CA GLN A 39 -8.56 -6.05 8.91
C GLN A 39 -9.71 -6.25 7.93
N LEU A 40 -10.92 -5.90 8.32
CA LEU A 40 -12.08 -5.94 7.44
C LEU A 40 -11.85 -4.97 6.27
N THR A 41 -11.92 -5.49 5.06
CA THR A 41 -11.54 -4.73 3.86
C THR A 41 -12.51 -4.97 2.71
N PRO A 42 -12.52 -4.09 1.70
CA PRO A 42 -13.36 -4.28 0.53
C PRO A 42 -13.06 -5.55 -0.27
N CYS A 43 -11.85 -6.12 -0.15
CA CYS A 43 -11.50 -7.33 -0.90
C CYS A 43 -12.35 -8.54 -0.49
N MET A 44 -12.93 -8.54 0.70
CA MET A 44 -13.83 -9.60 1.15
C MET A 44 -15.12 -9.68 0.33
N PHE A 45 -15.43 -8.64 -0.42
CA PHE A 45 -16.64 -8.57 -1.26
C PHE A 45 -16.33 -8.71 -2.75
N ALA A 46 -15.09 -9.04 -3.10
CA ALA A 46 -14.68 -9.25 -4.49
C ALA A 46 -15.33 -10.52 -5.05
N HIS A 47 -15.70 -10.49 -6.32
CA HIS A 47 -16.22 -11.64 -7.04
C HIS A 47 -15.10 -12.50 -7.60
N ASP A 48 -15.37 -13.78 -7.84
CA ASP A 48 -14.38 -14.74 -8.39
C ASP A 48 -13.81 -14.31 -9.76
N ALA A 49 -14.59 -13.53 -10.53
CA ALA A 49 -14.15 -13.03 -11.83
C ALA A 49 -13.22 -11.82 -11.74
N ASP A 50 -13.06 -11.24 -10.55
CA ASP A 50 -12.21 -10.07 -10.35
C ASP A 50 -10.74 -10.47 -10.24
N GLU A 51 -9.87 -9.67 -10.87
CA GLU A 51 -8.42 -9.77 -10.65
C GLU A 51 -8.04 -8.78 -9.56
N LEU A 52 -7.34 -9.30 -8.53
CA LEU A 52 -7.00 -8.52 -7.36
C LEU A 52 -5.49 -8.30 -7.28
N PHE A 53 -5.09 -7.09 -6.92
CA PHE A 53 -3.68 -6.68 -6.82
C PHE A 53 -3.43 -5.94 -5.51
N ILE A 54 -2.28 -6.20 -4.90
CA ILE A 54 -1.74 -5.39 -3.81
C ILE A 54 -0.61 -4.56 -4.39
N ILE A 55 -0.65 -3.24 -4.20
CA ILE A 55 0.44 -2.35 -4.58
C ILE A 55 0.96 -1.69 -3.31
N THR A 56 2.20 -2.00 -2.94
CA THR A 56 2.80 -1.49 -1.71
C THR A 56 4.13 -0.81 -1.96
N ALA A 57 4.35 0.29 -1.22
CA ALA A 57 5.58 1.07 -1.25
C ALA A 57 6.47 0.81 -0.03
N ARG A 58 6.33 -0.33 0.63
CA ARG A 58 7.23 -0.71 1.72
C ARG A 58 8.68 -0.69 1.25
N GLU A 59 9.57 -0.29 2.14
CA GLU A 59 10.99 -0.22 1.85
C GLU A 59 11.54 -1.59 1.40
N GLN A 60 12.57 -1.56 0.55
CA GLN A 60 13.12 -2.75 -0.09
C GLN A 60 13.58 -3.82 0.91
N PHE A 61 14.15 -3.43 2.04
CA PHE A 61 14.60 -4.40 3.04
C PHE A 61 13.47 -5.22 3.66
N LEU A 62 12.21 -4.78 3.48
CA LEU A 62 11.00 -5.47 3.96
C LEU A 62 10.38 -6.39 2.89
N GLN A 63 10.99 -6.54 1.72
CA GLN A 63 10.42 -7.29 0.60
C GLN A 63 10.06 -8.73 0.94
N GLN A 64 10.99 -9.45 1.59
CA GLN A 64 10.76 -10.85 1.96
C GLN A 64 9.66 -10.98 3.00
N LEU A 65 9.66 -10.12 4.01
CA LEU A 65 8.59 -10.09 5.02
C LEU A 65 7.24 -9.80 4.38
N THR A 66 7.19 -8.80 3.48
CA THR A 66 5.96 -8.41 2.78
C THR A 66 5.40 -9.57 1.98
N LYS A 67 6.26 -10.25 1.20
CA LYS A 67 5.85 -11.42 0.42
C LYS A 67 5.31 -12.52 1.33
N LYS A 68 5.99 -12.81 2.43
CA LYS A 68 5.58 -13.82 3.40
C LYS A 68 4.21 -13.51 4.00
N GLN A 69 3.97 -12.27 4.37
CA GLN A 69 2.68 -11.84 4.90
C GLN A 69 1.57 -11.95 3.86
N CYS A 70 1.82 -11.50 2.64
CA CYS A 70 0.83 -11.58 1.56
C CYS A 70 0.52 -13.02 1.17
N ASP A 71 1.53 -13.90 1.12
CA ASP A 71 1.31 -15.32 0.86
C ASP A 71 0.47 -15.97 1.97
N LYS A 72 0.65 -15.56 3.20
CA LYS A 72 -0.09 -16.07 4.35
C LYS A 72 -1.54 -15.56 4.42
N PHE A 73 -1.71 -14.26 4.28
CA PHE A 73 -3.01 -13.61 4.52
C PHE A 73 -3.83 -13.39 3.25
N PHE A 74 -3.18 -13.22 2.10
CA PHE A 74 -3.83 -12.88 0.85
C PHE A 74 -3.28 -13.72 -0.33
N PRO A 75 -3.38 -15.05 -0.25
CA PRO A 75 -2.71 -15.93 -1.22
C PRO A 75 -3.24 -15.81 -2.66
N ASN A 76 -4.45 -15.28 -2.83
CA ASN A 76 -5.10 -15.15 -4.14
C ASN A 76 -4.98 -13.74 -4.74
N ILE A 77 -4.19 -12.87 -4.11
CA ILE A 77 -4.00 -11.49 -4.57
C ILE A 77 -2.57 -11.34 -5.09
N THR A 78 -2.42 -10.78 -6.29
CA THR A 78 -1.10 -10.54 -6.88
C THR A 78 -0.41 -9.37 -6.19
N LEU A 79 0.78 -9.61 -5.66
CA LEU A 79 1.58 -8.60 -4.98
C LEU A 79 2.48 -7.87 -5.97
N VAL A 80 2.41 -6.54 -5.96
CA VAL A 80 3.33 -5.65 -6.67
C VAL A 80 4.04 -4.78 -5.66
N GLN A 81 5.35 -4.95 -5.54
CA GLN A 81 6.19 -4.14 -4.67
C GLN A 81 6.89 -3.09 -5.51
N ILE A 82 6.64 -1.81 -5.20
CA ILE A 82 7.25 -0.71 -5.95
C ILE A 82 8.48 -0.19 -5.21
N ALA A 83 9.52 0.15 -5.97
CA ALA A 83 10.73 0.74 -5.43
C ALA A 83 10.55 2.25 -5.30
N VAL A 84 10.66 2.75 -4.07
CA VAL A 84 10.67 4.19 -3.78
C VAL A 84 11.85 4.49 -2.85
N PRO A 85 12.35 5.72 -2.81
CA PRO A 85 13.38 6.09 -1.84
C PRO A 85 12.91 5.84 -0.42
N GLN A 86 13.85 5.48 0.47
CA GLN A 86 13.53 5.35 1.88
C GLN A 86 13.08 6.71 2.44
N TRP A 87 12.20 6.66 3.43
CA TRP A 87 11.68 7.85 4.08
C TRP A 87 12.78 8.84 4.49
N GLU A 88 13.83 8.34 5.13
CA GLU A 88 14.93 9.16 5.65
C GLU A 88 15.74 9.84 4.55
N ASN A 89 15.70 9.30 3.33
CA ASN A 89 16.47 9.78 2.18
C ASN A 89 15.60 10.62 1.22
N ALA A 90 14.32 10.79 1.52
CA ALA A 90 13.40 11.46 0.61
C ALA A 90 13.31 12.97 0.83
N GLY A 91 14.01 13.51 1.82
CA GLY A 91 13.92 14.92 2.18
C GLY A 91 12.67 15.21 2.99
N LYS A 92 11.72 15.94 2.40
CA LYS A 92 10.46 16.28 3.08
C LYS A 92 9.46 15.13 2.93
N TRP A 93 8.70 14.84 3.98
CA TRP A 93 7.68 13.78 3.98
C TRP A 93 6.64 13.95 2.86
N TYR A 94 6.25 15.18 2.55
CA TYR A 94 5.31 15.46 1.46
C TYR A 94 5.86 14.98 0.11
N GLU A 95 7.12 15.31 -0.18
CA GLU A 95 7.80 14.89 -1.40
C GLU A 95 7.90 13.37 -1.51
N TRP A 96 8.09 12.71 -0.38
CA TRP A 96 8.11 11.25 -0.34
C TRP A 96 6.74 10.66 -0.72
N PHE A 97 5.66 11.19 -0.12
CA PHE A 97 4.31 10.73 -0.47
C PHE A 97 3.95 11.01 -1.92
N VAL A 98 4.39 12.12 -2.49
CA VAL A 98 4.22 12.42 -3.92
C VAL A 98 4.98 11.40 -4.78
N SER A 99 6.20 11.04 -4.40
CA SER A 99 7.00 10.01 -5.10
C SER A 99 6.30 8.64 -5.06
N VAL A 100 5.75 8.27 -3.90
CA VAL A 100 4.97 7.03 -3.75
C VAL A 100 3.75 7.05 -4.66
N ALA A 101 3.01 8.14 -4.68
CA ALA A 101 1.83 8.28 -5.52
C ALA A 101 2.17 8.15 -7.00
N LYS A 102 3.25 8.78 -7.47
CA LYS A 102 3.70 8.67 -8.85
C LYS A 102 4.07 7.23 -9.22
N ALA A 103 4.81 6.54 -8.36
CA ALA A 103 5.19 5.15 -8.59
C ALA A 103 3.96 4.22 -8.61
N LYS A 104 3.03 4.42 -7.71
CA LYS A 104 1.77 3.67 -7.69
C LYS A 104 0.93 3.95 -8.94
N ALA A 105 0.85 5.21 -9.37
CA ALA A 105 0.09 5.60 -10.56
C ALA A 105 0.59 4.89 -11.81
N GLU A 106 1.90 4.75 -11.98
CA GLU A 106 2.47 4.00 -13.11
C GLU A 106 1.95 2.57 -13.13
N VAL A 107 1.98 1.88 -11.99
CA VAL A 107 1.50 0.49 -11.88
C VAL A 107 0.00 0.41 -12.13
N ILE A 108 -0.77 1.30 -11.51
CA ILE A 108 -2.24 1.36 -11.69
C ILE A 108 -2.60 1.52 -13.16
N ASN A 109 -1.93 2.43 -13.86
CA ASN A 109 -2.18 2.69 -15.27
C ASN A 109 -1.72 1.54 -16.17
N GLN A 110 -0.56 0.94 -15.88
CA GLN A 110 -0.04 -0.21 -16.64
C GLN A 110 -0.94 -1.44 -16.49
N LEU A 111 -1.41 -1.72 -15.29
CA LEU A 111 -2.31 -2.84 -15.02
C LEU A 111 -3.73 -2.58 -15.55
N GLY A 112 -4.09 -1.32 -15.76
CA GLY A 112 -5.43 -0.96 -16.16
C GLY A 112 -6.46 -1.21 -15.05
N LEU A 113 -6.15 -0.84 -13.82
CA LEU A 113 -7.05 -1.04 -12.70
C LEU A 113 -8.32 -0.21 -12.85
N ASP A 114 -9.45 -0.81 -12.53
CA ASP A 114 -10.75 -0.15 -12.51
C ASP A 114 -10.97 0.61 -11.21
N ILE A 115 -10.53 0.02 -10.09
CA ILE A 115 -10.70 0.58 -8.74
C ILE A 115 -9.40 0.36 -7.96
N TYR A 116 -9.01 1.35 -7.15
CA TYR A 116 -7.88 1.25 -6.23
C TYR A 116 -8.25 1.86 -4.88
N PHE A 117 -7.93 1.15 -3.80
CA PHE A 117 -8.18 1.57 -2.43
C PHE A 117 -6.89 2.01 -1.75
N GLU A 118 -6.89 3.22 -1.17
CA GLU A 118 -5.75 3.84 -0.52
C GLU A 118 -6.19 4.54 0.76
N ASP A 119 -5.37 4.48 1.81
CA ASP A 119 -5.70 5.12 3.09
C ASP A 119 -5.17 6.55 3.24
N MET A 120 -4.02 6.86 2.65
CA MET A 120 -3.34 8.15 2.86
C MET A 120 -3.98 9.25 2.02
N PRO A 121 -4.56 10.31 2.64
CA PRO A 121 -5.26 11.37 1.91
C PRO A 121 -4.43 12.05 0.83
N ILE A 122 -3.16 12.34 1.10
CA ILE A 122 -2.26 12.98 0.11
C ILE A 122 -2.08 12.09 -1.11
N THR A 123 -1.87 10.80 -0.88
CA THR A 123 -1.71 9.82 -1.95
C THR A 123 -3.00 9.69 -2.77
N VAL A 124 -4.15 9.63 -2.10
CA VAL A 124 -5.47 9.59 -2.76
C VAL A 124 -5.64 10.78 -3.70
N GLU A 125 -5.37 11.98 -3.22
CA GLU A 125 -5.50 13.20 -4.01
C GLU A 125 -4.62 13.16 -5.26
N LYS A 126 -3.35 12.78 -5.09
CA LYS A 126 -2.41 12.68 -6.22
C LYS A 126 -2.80 11.58 -7.21
N LEU A 127 -3.22 10.43 -6.73
CA LEU A 127 -3.66 9.34 -7.59
C LEU A 127 -4.88 9.73 -8.42
N ARG A 128 -5.81 10.49 -7.87
CA ARG A 128 -6.96 11.00 -8.62
C ARG A 128 -6.57 11.94 -9.76
N GLU A 129 -5.47 12.68 -9.59
CA GLU A 129 -4.92 13.52 -10.67
C GLU A 129 -4.24 12.68 -11.76
N LEU A 130 -3.51 11.63 -11.37
CA LEU A 130 -2.64 10.85 -12.25
C LEU A 130 -3.32 9.64 -12.91
N CYS A 131 -4.40 9.13 -12.32
CA CYS A 131 -5.10 7.91 -12.74
C CYS A 131 -6.55 8.23 -13.14
N LYS A 132 -6.74 8.82 -14.31
CA LYS A 132 -8.07 9.31 -14.75
C LYS A 132 -9.07 8.19 -15.03
N LYS A 133 -8.59 7.00 -15.41
CA LYS A 133 -9.45 5.86 -15.74
C LYS A 133 -9.76 4.96 -14.56
N CYS A 134 -9.05 5.11 -13.46
CA CYS A 134 -9.21 4.30 -12.26
C CYS A 134 -9.98 5.09 -11.22
N LYS A 135 -10.96 4.46 -10.58
CA LYS A 135 -11.64 5.06 -9.44
C LYS A 135 -10.79 4.87 -8.19
N ILE A 136 -10.32 5.96 -7.62
CA ILE A 136 -9.51 5.95 -6.39
C ILE A 136 -10.44 6.18 -5.21
N ILE A 137 -10.47 5.22 -4.28
CA ILE A 137 -11.33 5.25 -3.10
C ILE A 137 -10.44 5.36 -1.86
N GLN A 138 -10.70 6.35 -1.03
CA GLN A 138 -10.07 6.44 0.28
C GLN A 138 -10.74 5.46 1.25
N TYR A 139 -9.95 4.58 1.86
CA TYR A 139 -10.47 3.54 2.74
C TYR A 139 -9.44 3.13 3.77
N GLY A 140 -9.91 2.85 4.99
CA GLY A 140 -9.04 2.44 6.06
C GLY A 140 -8.35 3.62 6.72
N GLY A 141 -7.16 3.37 7.21
CA GLY A 141 -6.34 4.39 7.84
C GLY A 141 -5.63 3.92 9.08
N ARG A 142 -5.03 4.87 9.76
CA ARG A 142 -4.28 4.65 11.00
C ARG A 142 -5.22 4.70 12.20
N ILE A 143 -4.94 3.86 13.14
CA ILE A 143 -5.65 3.80 14.40
C ILE A 143 -4.79 4.31 15.54
#